data_90a9da9abfa7f110c54f51c24f13e623
#
_entry.id   90a9da9abfa7f110c54f51c24f13e623
#
_cell.length_a   1.000
_cell.length_b   1.000
_cell.length_c   1.000
_cell.angle_alpha   90.00
_cell.angle_beta   90.00
_cell.angle_gamma   90.00
#
_symmetry.space_group_name_H-M   'P 1'
#
loop_
_entity.id
_entity.type
_entity.pdbx_description
1 polymer ?
#
loop_
_entity_poly.entity_id
_entity_poly.type
_entity_poly.pdbx_seq_one_letter_code
_entity_poly.pdbx_strand_id
1 'polypeptide(L)'
;MIFNGLFGGSPLSKLFVNVREKESLAYYASSSFDPYRQFLMVQTGIQSANKEHVIQLIADQLKALAIGDFEDVLVENVKSSLINNFESRLDNQMTAVNRAQNDILTGTYVSNEDWIRNVLSVSKAEIMEVASKVKLQNIYFLDGGN
;
A
#
# COMPACT_ATOMS: atom_id res chain seq x y z
N MET A 1 -5.73 3.34 -1.97
CA MET A 1 -5.53 2.94 -0.56
C MET A 1 -5.56 1.42 -0.39
N ILE A 2 -6.63 0.71 -0.77
CA ILE A 2 -6.77 -0.75 -0.60
C ILE A 2 -5.65 -1.51 -1.32
N PHE A 3 -5.38 -1.20 -2.60
CA PHE A 3 -4.24 -1.77 -3.33
C PHE A 3 -2.92 -1.67 -2.53
N ASN A 4 -2.60 -0.49 -1.98
CA ASN A 4 -1.40 -0.33 -1.16
C ASN A 4 -1.43 -1.20 0.10
N GLY A 5 -2.58 -1.30 0.78
CA GLY A 5 -2.76 -2.19 1.93
C GLY A 5 -2.46 -3.65 1.62
N LEU A 6 -2.88 -4.13 0.44
CA LEU A 6 -2.59 -5.49 -0.05
C LEU A 6 -1.14 -5.65 -0.49
N PHE A 7 -0.54 -4.63 -1.08
CA PHE A 7 0.80 -4.73 -1.65
C PHE A 7 1.88 -4.70 -0.57
N GLY A 8 1.97 -3.63 0.22
CA GLY A 8 3.02 -3.48 1.25
C GLY A 8 2.63 -2.57 2.41
N GLY A 9 1.37 -2.10 2.48
CA GLY A 9 0.90 -1.14 3.48
C GLY A 9 0.35 -1.76 4.77
N SER A 10 0.40 -3.08 4.93
CA SER A 10 -0.09 -3.78 6.12
C SER A 10 0.79 -4.97 6.48
N PRO A 11 0.71 -5.49 7.73
CA PRO A 11 1.41 -6.72 8.14
C PRO A 11 0.95 -7.98 7.40
N LEU A 12 -0.22 -7.96 6.77
CA LEU A 12 -0.75 -9.06 5.97
C LEU A 12 -0.50 -8.86 4.46
N SER A 13 0.22 -7.83 4.09
CA SER A 13 0.50 -7.50 2.69
C SER A 13 1.44 -8.50 2.02
N LYS A 14 1.34 -8.58 0.70
CA LYS A 14 2.17 -9.50 -0.09
C LYS A 14 3.67 -9.25 0.08
N LEU A 15 4.12 -8.00 0.19
CA LEU A 15 5.54 -7.70 0.42
C LEU A 15 5.98 -8.17 1.80
N PHE A 16 5.18 -7.91 2.84
CA PHE A 16 5.54 -8.33 4.18
C PHE A 16 5.61 -9.86 4.28
N VAL A 17 4.57 -10.55 3.84
CA VAL A 17 4.48 -12.01 3.95
C VAL A 17 5.50 -12.72 3.06
N ASN A 18 5.65 -12.32 1.79
CA ASN A 18 6.44 -13.08 0.84
C ASN A 18 7.92 -12.66 0.81
N VAL A 19 8.24 -11.36 0.98
CA VAL A 19 9.64 -10.90 0.94
C VAL A 19 10.30 -10.97 2.31
N ARG A 20 9.58 -10.56 3.36
CA ARG A 20 10.15 -10.53 4.72
C ARG A 20 10.02 -11.87 5.43
N GLU A 21 8.81 -12.47 5.51
CA GLU A 21 8.59 -13.65 6.34
C GLU A 21 9.01 -14.95 5.66
N LYS A 22 8.52 -15.21 4.44
CA LYS A 22 8.78 -16.49 3.76
C LYS A 22 10.23 -16.61 3.30
N GLU A 23 10.72 -15.59 2.60
CA GLU A 23 12.08 -15.63 2.04
C GLU A 23 13.15 -15.18 3.05
N SER A 24 12.76 -14.49 4.12
CA SER A 24 13.69 -13.94 5.13
C SER A 24 14.82 -13.09 4.54
N LEU A 25 14.58 -12.47 3.39
CA LEU A 25 15.57 -11.68 2.63
C LEU A 25 15.62 -10.22 3.06
N ALA A 26 14.60 -9.76 3.79
CA ALA A 26 14.48 -8.37 4.17
C ALA A 26 14.21 -8.20 5.68
N TYR A 27 14.83 -7.21 6.30
CA TYR A 27 14.52 -6.79 7.66
C TYR A 27 13.16 -6.15 7.76
N TYR A 28 12.79 -5.41 6.72
CA TYR A 28 11.46 -4.84 6.51
C TYR A 28 11.16 -4.76 5.02
N ALA A 29 9.89 -4.85 4.68
CA ALA A 29 9.38 -4.61 3.33
C ALA A 29 8.03 -3.94 3.44
N SER A 30 7.92 -2.73 2.92
CA SER A 30 6.70 -1.94 3.00
C SER A 30 6.47 -1.09 1.76
N SER A 31 5.24 -0.67 1.55
CA SER A 31 4.90 0.31 0.52
C SER A 31 4.07 1.45 1.07
N SER A 32 4.25 2.62 0.49
CA SER A 32 3.44 3.81 0.76
C SER A 32 3.01 4.46 -0.54
N PHE A 33 1.79 4.98 -0.57
CA PHE A 33 1.22 5.65 -1.73
C PHE A 33 0.99 7.13 -1.43
N ASP A 34 1.53 7.99 -2.27
CA ASP A 34 1.26 9.44 -2.25
C ASP A 34 0.17 9.76 -3.30
N PRO A 35 -1.05 10.08 -2.86
CA PRO A 35 -2.16 10.33 -3.78
C PRO A 35 -2.02 11.65 -4.57
N TYR A 36 -1.27 12.61 -4.03
CA TYR A 36 -1.10 13.93 -4.65
C TYR A 36 -0.07 13.88 -5.78
N ARG A 37 1.03 13.16 -5.56
CA ARG A 37 2.09 12.99 -6.55
C ARG A 37 1.90 11.75 -7.41
N GLN A 38 0.89 10.93 -7.08
CA GLN A 38 0.54 9.70 -7.80
C GLN A 38 1.71 8.72 -7.96
N PHE A 39 2.53 8.57 -6.92
CA PHE A 39 3.57 7.56 -6.92
C PHE A 39 3.44 6.59 -5.75
N LEU A 40 3.89 5.38 -6.00
CA LEU A 40 4.03 4.32 -5.02
C LEU A 40 5.51 4.12 -4.70
N MET A 41 5.87 4.24 -3.43
CA MET A 41 7.23 3.98 -2.96
C MET A 41 7.27 2.64 -2.24
N VAL A 42 8.19 1.79 -2.62
CA VAL A 42 8.54 0.56 -1.89
C VAL A 42 9.85 0.78 -1.18
N GLN A 43 9.89 0.43 0.09
CA GLN A 43 11.09 0.51 0.92
C GLN A 43 11.39 -0.86 1.52
N THR A 44 12.66 -1.26 1.45
CA THR A 44 13.11 -2.51 2.03
C THR A 44 14.55 -2.39 2.51
N GLY A 45 14.87 -3.04 3.63
CA GLY A 45 16.23 -3.19 4.15
C GLY A 45 16.73 -4.61 3.92
N ILE A 46 17.77 -4.77 3.11
CA ILE A 46 18.27 -6.06 2.64
C ILE A 46 19.79 -6.13 2.72
N GLN A 47 20.33 -7.32 2.64
CA GLN A 47 21.76 -7.51 2.35
C GLN A 47 22.03 -7.23 0.87
N SER A 48 23.16 -6.59 0.55
CA SER A 48 23.52 -6.19 -0.82
C SER A 48 23.52 -7.36 -1.81
N ALA A 49 23.92 -8.55 -1.36
CA ALA A 49 23.91 -9.77 -2.16
C ALA A 49 22.51 -10.20 -2.65
N ASN A 50 21.45 -9.79 -1.94
CA ASN A 50 20.07 -10.18 -2.24
C ASN A 50 19.34 -9.16 -3.13
N LYS A 51 19.98 -8.08 -3.54
CA LYS A 51 19.37 -6.96 -4.26
C LYS A 51 18.52 -7.40 -5.45
N GLU A 52 19.12 -8.10 -6.39
CA GLU A 52 18.45 -8.49 -7.64
C GLU A 52 17.26 -9.44 -7.36
N HIS A 53 17.43 -10.37 -6.43
CA HIS A 53 16.37 -11.30 -6.03
C HIS A 53 15.18 -10.56 -5.39
N VAL A 54 15.43 -9.61 -4.50
CA VAL A 54 14.36 -8.84 -3.86
C VAL A 54 13.64 -7.93 -4.85
N ILE A 55 14.35 -7.32 -5.79
CA ILE A 55 13.72 -6.54 -6.88
C ILE A 55 12.75 -7.43 -7.67
N GLN A 56 13.18 -8.63 -8.04
CA GLN A 56 12.33 -9.58 -8.76
C GLN A 56 11.12 -10.00 -7.93
N LEU A 57 11.30 -10.33 -6.66
CA LEU A 57 10.20 -10.69 -5.75
C LEU A 57 9.16 -9.57 -5.63
N ILE A 58 9.60 -8.32 -5.51
CA ILE A 58 8.69 -7.16 -5.44
C ILE A 58 7.87 -7.06 -6.74
N ALA A 59 8.52 -7.22 -7.90
CA ALA A 59 7.84 -7.20 -9.19
C ALA A 59 6.83 -8.34 -9.34
N ASP A 60 7.17 -9.54 -8.85
CA ASP A 60 6.27 -10.70 -8.86
C ASP A 60 5.05 -10.50 -7.96
N GLN A 61 5.21 -9.85 -6.79
CA GLN A 61 4.07 -9.51 -5.93
C GLN A 61 3.14 -8.48 -6.59
N LEU A 62 3.69 -7.50 -7.29
CA LEU A 62 2.88 -6.55 -8.06
C LEU A 62 2.10 -7.25 -9.18
N LYS A 63 2.77 -8.14 -9.92
CA LYS A 63 2.14 -8.96 -10.97
C LYS A 63 1.04 -9.86 -10.41
N ALA A 64 1.28 -10.49 -9.26
CA ALA A 64 0.28 -11.32 -8.58
C ALA A 64 -1.00 -10.52 -8.29
N LEU A 65 -0.88 -9.27 -7.81
CA LEU A 65 -2.04 -8.40 -7.61
C LEU A 65 -2.73 -8.04 -8.94
N ALA A 66 -1.97 -7.79 -10.00
CA ALA A 66 -2.52 -7.43 -11.30
C ALA A 66 -3.33 -8.57 -11.95
N ILE A 67 -2.97 -9.82 -11.72
CA ILE A 67 -3.69 -10.99 -12.23
C ILE A 67 -4.76 -11.54 -11.27
N GLY A 68 -4.94 -10.90 -10.10
CA GLY A 68 -5.97 -11.29 -9.12
C GLY A 68 -5.59 -12.47 -8.23
N ASP A 69 -4.29 -12.80 -8.13
CA ASP A 69 -3.77 -13.86 -7.26
C ASP A 69 -3.71 -13.36 -5.81
N PHE A 70 -4.88 -13.18 -5.21
CA PHE A 70 -5.09 -12.87 -3.80
C PHE A 70 -6.49 -13.25 -3.36
N GLU A 71 -6.63 -13.59 -2.09
CA GLU A 71 -7.89 -14.04 -1.52
C GLU A 71 -8.80 -12.85 -1.16
N ASP A 72 -10.10 -13.02 -1.34
CA ASP A 72 -11.10 -11.99 -1.04
C ASP A 72 -11.10 -11.65 0.47
N VAL A 73 -10.82 -12.62 1.35
CA VAL A 73 -10.70 -12.40 2.79
C VAL A 73 -9.61 -11.37 3.12
N LEU A 74 -8.52 -11.34 2.36
CA LEU A 74 -7.45 -10.35 2.56
C LEU A 74 -7.93 -8.94 2.19
N VAL A 75 -8.75 -8.82 1.16
CA VAL A 75 -9.37 -7.54 0.76
C VAL A 75 -10.25 -7.02 1.89
N GLU A 76 -11.13 -7.88 2.43
CA GLU A 76 -12.03 -7.50 3.53
C GLU A 76 -11.28 -7.14 4.81
N ASN A 77 -10.19 -7.83 5.14
CA ASN A 77 -9.32 -7.49 6.26
C ASN A 77 -8.68 -6.11 6.08
N VAL A 78 -8.20 -5.80 4.88
CA VAL A 78 -7.62 -4.48 4.57
C VAL A 78 -8.69 -3.38 4.64
N LYS A 79 -9.89 -3.60 4.10
CA LYS A 79 -11.01 -2.66 4.20
C LYS A 79 -11.36 -2.37 5.67
N SER A 80 -11.56 -3.43 6.46
CA SER A 80 -11.87 -3.32 7.89
C SER A 80 -10.78 -2.57 8.65
N SER A 81 -9.51 -2.87 8.39
CA SER A 81 -8.38 -2.18 9.00
C SER A 81 -8.34 -0.70 8.64
N LEU A 82 -8.62 -0.35 7.39
CA LEU A 82 -8.67 1.04 6.94
C LEU A 82 -9.81 1.81 7.62
N ILE A 83 -11.00 1.21 7.73
CA ILE A 83 -12.16 1.82 8.39
C ILE A 83 -11.87 2.01 9.88
N ASN A 84 -11.40 0.98 10.59
CA ASN A 84 -11.07 1.07 12.01
C ASN A 84 -10.00 2.15 12.27
N ASN A 85 -8.96 2.23 11.44
CA ASN A 85 -7.93 3.27 11.53
C ASN A 85 -8.50 4.68 11.25
N PHE A 86 -9.45 4.79 10.35
CA PHE A 86 -10.13 6.04 10.05
C PHE A 86 -10.98 6.48 11.25
N GLU A 87 -11.85 5.61 11.76
CA GLU A 87 -12.74 5.88 12.89
C GLU A 87 -11.97 6.24 14.16
N SER A 88 -10.89 5.51 14.47
CA SER A 88 -10.04 5.79 15.64
C SER A 88 -9.35 7.16 15.61
N ARG A 89 -9.27 7.80 14.43
CA ARG A 89 -8.70 9.13 14.27
C ARG A 89 -9.70 10.26 14.25
N LEU A 90 -10.99 9.96 14.20
CA LEU A 90 -12.03 11.00 14.13
C LEU A 90 -12.04 11.90 15.38
N ASP A 91 -11.72 11.36 16.54
CA ASP A 91 -11.65 12.11 17.79
C ASP A 91 -10.37 12.98 17.93
N ASN A 92 -9.43 12.85 17.02
CA ASN A 92 -8.19 13.62 17.05
C ASN A 92 -8.37 14.96 16.34
N GLN A 93 -8.33 16.06 17.08
CA GLN A 93 -8.50 17.42 16.55
C GLN A 93 -7.52 17.76 15.41
N MET A 94 -6.25 17.34 15.51
CA MET A 94 -5.26 17.60 14.48
C MET A 94 -5.60 16.86 13.18
N THR A 95 -6.16 15.67 13.27
CA THR A 95 -6.64 14.91 12.10
C THR A 95 -7.78 15.67 11.40
N ALA A 96 -8.71 16.25 12.16
CA ALA A 96 -9.80 17.05 11.61
C ALA A 96 -9.27 18.31 10.89
N VAL A 97 -8.30 19.01 11.49
CA VAL A 97 -7.67 20.19 10.89
C VAL A 97 -6.93 19.82 9.59
N ASN A 98 -6.10 18.77 9.62
CA ASN A 98 -5.37 18.32 8.44
C ASN A 98 -6.30 17.89 7.31
N ARG A 99 -7.42 17.25 7.63
CA ARG A 99 -8.43 16.85 6.66
C ARG A 99 -9.09 18.08 6.03
N ALA A 100 -9.56 19.02 6.84
CA ALA A 100 -10.15 20.27 6.35
C ALA A 100 -9.18 21.05 5.45
N GLN A 101 -7.91 21.10 5.82
CA GLN A 101 -6.86 21.72 5.00
C GLN A 101 -6.71 21.01 3.66
N ASN A 102 -6.67 19.67 3.64
CA ASN A 102 -6.58 18.91 2.42
C ASN A 102 -7.81 19.10 1.53
N ASP A 103 -9.01 19.11 2.10
CA ASP A 103 -10.26 19.33 1.37
C ASP A 103 -10.26 20.71 0.68
N ILE A 104 -9.77 21.73 1.36
CA ILE A 104 -9.61 23.09 0.79
C ILE A 104 -8.59 23.09 -0.34
N LEU A 105 -7.41 22.46 -0.14
CA LEU A 105 -6.33 22.45 -1.14
C LEU A 105 -6.68 21.66 -2.39
N THR A 106 -7.45 20.58 -2.23
CA THR A 106 -7.85 19.71 -3.36
C THR A 106 -9.18 20.10 -4.01
N GLY A 107 -9.96 20.95 -3.33
CA GLY A 107 -11.33 21.27 -3.75
C GLY A 107 -12.30 20.09 -3.65
N THR A 108 -11.94 19.04 -2.89
CA THR A 108 -12.73 17.83 -2.74
C THR A 108 -13.12 17.63 -1.27
N TYR A 109 -14.41 17.56 -1.03
CA TYR A 109 -14.94 17.18 0.28
C TYR A 109 -15.65 15.82 0.19
N VAL A 110 -15.28 14.90 1.08
CA VAL A 110 -15.91 13.58 1.18
C VAL A 110 -16.39 13.41 2.61
N SER A 111 -17.70 13.17 2.81
CA SER A 111 -18.23 12.90 4.15
C SER A 111 -17.62 11.61 4.74
N ASN A 112 -17.73 11.42 6.06
CA ASN A 112 -17.24 10.21 6.72
C ASN A 112 -17.96 8.97 6.18
N GLU A 113 -19.28 9.08 6.04
CA GLU A 113 -20.15 8.02 5.53
C GLU A 113 -19.82 7.68 4.06
N ASP A 114 -19.59 8.69 3.23
CA ASP A 114 -19.21 8.48 1.84
C ASP A 114 -17.84 7.86 1.72
N TRP A 115 -16.89 8.27 2.57
CA TRP A 115 -15.56 7.68 2.58
C TRP A 115 -15.62 6.17 2.93
N ILE A 116 -16.38 5.81 3.99
CA ILE A 116 -16.57 4.40 4.38
C ILE A 116 -17.25 3.63 3.25
N ARG A 117 -18.31 4.18 2.66
CA ARG A 117 -19.02 3.58 1.53
C ARG A 117 -18.09 3.34 0.35
N ASN A 118 -17.27 4.31 0.01
CA ASN A 118 -16.30 4.20 -1.06
C ASN A 118 -15.26 3.10 -0.79
N VAL A 119 -14.77 2.98 0.45
CA VAL A 119 -13.86 1.89 0.84
C VAL A 119 -14.54 0.53 0.68
N LEU A 120 -15.78 0.39 1.15
CA LEU A 120 -16.52 -0.87 1.09
C LEU A 120 -16.86 -1.27 -0.35
N SER A 121 -17.14 -0.31 -1.23
CA SER A 121 -17.55 -0.55 -2.62
C SER A 121 -16.43 -1.01 -3.53
N VAL A 122 -15.15 -0.84 -3.15
CA VAL A 122 -14.03 -1.24 -4.00
C VAL A 122 -14.05 -2.73 -4.29
N SER A 123 -14.05 -3.06 -5.57
CA SER A 123 -14.07 -4.42 -6.11
C SER A 123 -12.66 -4.97 -6.33
N LYS A 124 -12.56 -6.30 -6.42
CA LYS A 124 -11.32 -6.99 -6.81
C LYS A 124 -10.83 -6.54 -8.18
N ALA A 125 -11.73 -6.33 -9.14
CA ALA A 125 -11.40 -5.88 -10.48
C ALA A 125 -10.72 -4.49 -10.49
N GLU A 126 -11.19 -3.54 -9.68
CA GLU A 126 -10.57 -2.22 -9.55
C GLU A 126 -9.18 -2.30 -8.92
N ILE A 127 -8.97 -3.21 -7.96
CA ILE A 127 -7.64 -3.45 -7.37
C ILE A 127 -6.68 -3.98 -8.44
N MET A 128 -7.10 -4.96 -9.24
CA MET A 128 -6.33 -5.52 -10.35
C MET A 128 -6.01 -4.45 -11.41
N GLU A 129 -6.98 -3.62 -11.75
CA GLU A 129 -6.80 -2.51 -12.69
C GLU A 129 -5.74 -1.53 -12.20
N VAL A 130 -5.80 -1.12 -10.93
CA VAL A 130 -4.77 -0.24 -10.33
C VAL A 130 -3.40 -0.92 -10.36
N ALA A 131 -3.31 -2.18 -9.96
CA ALA A 131 -2.06 -2.93 -9.97
C ALA A 131 -1.44 -3.01 -11.38
N SER A 132 -2.25 -3.20 -12.41
CA SER A 132 -1.80 -3.29 -13.81
C SER A 132 -1.23 -1.97 -14.36
N LYS A 133 -1.64 -0.84 -13.78
CA LYS A 133 -1.17 0.50 -14.18
C LYS A 133 0.15 0.91 -13.52
N VAL A 134 0.52 0.26 -12.42
CA VAL A 134 1.77 0.57 -11.70
C VAL A 134 2.97 0.12 -12.53
N LYS A 135 3.92 1.03 -12.74
CA LYS A 135 5.15 0.76 -13.49
C LYS A 135 6.36 1.18 -12.67
N LEU A 136 7.38 0.32 -12.66
CA LEU A 136 8.66 0.67 -12.08
C LEU A 136 9.27 1.85 -12.84
N GLN A 137 9.58 2.92 -12.10
CA GLN A 137 10.19 4.14 -12.66
C GLN A 137 11.67 4.21 -12.31
N ASN A 138 12.02 3.91 -11.07
CA ASN A 138 13.38 4.05 -10.57
C ASN A 138 13.64 3.08 -9.42
N ILE A 139 14.89 2.67 -9.28
CA ILE A 139 15.41 1.92 -8.15
C ILE A 139 16.59 2.71 -7.57
N TYR A 140 16.46 3.07 -6.30
CA TYR A 140 17.57 3.62 -5.54
C TYR A 140 18.07 2.57 -4.55
N PHE A 141 19.37 2.30 -4.59
CA PHE A 141 20.02 1.36 -3.69
C PHE A 141 21.15 2.06 -2.95
N LEU A 142 21.06 2.07 -1.63
CA LEU A 142 22.13 2.56 -0.77
C LEU A 142 22.90 1.35 -0.26
N ASP A 143 24.12 1.19 -0.73
CA ASP A 143 25.05 0.18 -0.23
C ASP A 143 25.89 0.77 0.89
N GLY A 144 26.05 0.02 1.97
CA GLY A 144 26.76 0.49 3.17
C GLY A 144 28.29 0.62 2.99
N GLY A 145 28.82 0.25 1.84
CA GLY A 145 30.29 0.26 1.56
C GLY A 145 31.10 -0.44 2.64
N ASN A 146 31.96 -1.35 2.27
CA ASN A 146 32.99 -1.89 3.19
C ASN A 146 34.07 -0.86 3.44
#